data_1819c307796a71c48c900efb9afc084e
#
_entry.id   1819c307796a71c48c900efb9afc084e
#
_cell.length_a   1.000
_cell.length_b   1.000
_cell.length_c   1.000
_cell.angle_alpha   90.00
_cell.angle_beta   90.00
_cell.angle_gamma   90.00
#
_symmetry.space_group_name_H-M   'P 1'
#
loop_
_entity.id
_entity.type
_entity.pdbx_description
1 polymer ?
#
loop_
_entity_poly.entity_id
_entity_poly.type
_entity_poly.pdbx_seq_one_letter_code
_entity_poly.pdbx_strand_id
1 'polypeptide(L)'
;RKFYMSEFDKYIVQGEPDKKAKANAWQTAIGLQDVDGLKTSEYLIKTAVQHIEGDITISQVKDMLDDYYQVRGNREDIEKERTDEADKVSARITEMLLEKTFSFTPDFLLRIHQRLFEGIYKHAGAYRTVNISKKEWVLGGDTVMYSSYDMLRETLEYDFELEKRVDYNALNVDLAIKQICKFISGIWQIHPFREGNTRTTAVFTMKYLQTFGFTVNNDVFKDNSWYFRNALVRANYKNLPKGIHSTSDYLELFFRNLILGEKNVLSNRSMLVFESQSANKEVSKCQNGSLDCSLDELAVLRFLKENPDAKQTDIAKHIGKSERTIKRITPSLIERGLLERENGKRNGRWVVKCDI
;
A
#
# COMPACT_ATOMS: atom_id res chain seq x y z
N ARG A 1 -19.35 16.04 -10.35
CA ARG A 1 -17.90 16.19 -10.06
C ARG A 1 -17.18 16.26 -11.40
N LYS A 2 -16.61 17.42 -11.78
CA LYS A 2 -15.66 17.51 -12.88
C LYS A 2 -14.46 16.68 -12.50
N PHE A 3 -14.20 15.61 -13.25
CA PHE A 3 -12.94 14.86 -13.18
C PHE A 3 -11.85 15.81 -13.70
N TYR A 4 -11.10 16.41 -12.82
CA TYR A 4 -9.81 16.97 -13.18
C TYR A 4 -8.88 15.76 -13.36
N MET A 5 -8.53 15.44 -14.60
CA MET A 5 -7.41 14.55 -14.87
C MET A 5 -6.18 15.13 -14.19
N SER A 6 -5.51 14.35 -13.35
CA SER A 6 -4.24 14.78 -12.76
C SER A 6 -3.22 14.95 -13.89
N GLU A 7 -2.24 15.85 -13.70
CA GLU A 7 -1.17 16.04 -14.70
C GLU A 7 -0.40 14.74 -15.04
N PHE A 8 -0.50 13.75 -14.19
CA PHE A 8 0.14 12.43 -14.35
C PHE A 8 -0.71 11.42 -15.12
N ASP A 9 -2.02 11.61 -15.25
CA ASP A 9 -2.92 10.63 -15.88
C ASP A 9 -2.55 10.33 -17.33
N LYS A 10 -2.03 11.33 -18.07
CA LYS A 10 -1.54 11.14 -19.43
C LYS A 10 -0.41 10.09 -19.53
N TYR A 11 0.45 10.01 -18.51
CA TYR A 11 1.54 9.04 -18.48
C TYR A 11 1.07 7.64 -18.11
N ILE A 12 0.02 7.54 -17.31
CA ILE A 12 -0.57 6.27 -16.90
C ILE A 12 -1.29 5.60 -18.06
N VAL A 13 -2.01 6.39 -18.86
CA VAL A 13 -2.80 5.90 -20.00
C VAL A 13 -1.95 5.62 -21.23
N GLN A 14 -0.99 6.50 -21.55
CA GLN A 14 -0.25 6.50 -22.83
C GLN A 14 1.27 6.51 -22.65
N GLY A 15 1.77 6.51 -21.42
CA GLY A 15 3.20 6.60 -21.16
C GLY A 15 3.94 5.30 -21.43
N GLU A 16 5.23 5.44 -21.76
CA GLU A 16 6.17 4.33 -21.76
C GLU A 16 6.25 3.68 -20.37
N PRO A 17 6.61 2.39 -20.25
CA PRO A 17 6.58 1.65 -18.98
C PRO A 17 7.32 2.36 -17.84
N ASP A 18 8.47 2.98 -18.10
CA ASP A 18 9.24 3.71 -17.08
C ASP A 18 8.52 4.98 -16.62
N LYS A 19 7.98 5.77 -17.54
CA LYS A 19 7.20 6.96 -17.23
C LYS A 19 5.92 6.62 -16.48
N LYS A 20 5.26 5.54 -16.88
CA LYS A 20 4.07 5.02 -16.17
C LYS A 20 4.39 4.62 -14.74
N ALA A 21 5.50 3.91 -14.52
CA ALA A 21 5.94 3.50 -13.18
C ALA A 21 6.24 4.71 -12.28
N LYS A 22 6.95 5.71 -12.80
CA LYS A 22 7.23 6.96 -12.08
C LYS A 22 5.95 7.73 -11.76
N ALA A 23 5.04 7.89 -12.73
CA ALA A 23 3.76 8.58 -12.53
C ALA A 23 2.91 7.91 -11.45
N ASN A 24 2.81 6.58 -11.47
CA ASN A 24 2.12 5.80 -10.44
C ASN A 24 2.75 6.01 -9.05
N ALA A 25 4.06 5.96 -8.95
CA ALA A 25 4.77 6.18 -7.69
C ALA A 25 4.50 7.58 -7.13
N TRP A 26 4.54 8.62 -7.97
CA TRP A 26 4.22 9.99 -7.58
C TRP A 26 2.77 10.16 -7.13
N GLN A 27 1.81 9.62 -7.88
CA GLN A 27 0.40 9.72 -7.49
C GLN A 27 0.14 9.08 -6.13
N THR A 28 0.71 7.90 -5.89
CA THR A 28 0.61 7.23 -4.60
C THR A 28 1.25 8.03 -3.48
N ALA A 29 2.45 8.54 -3.69
CA ALA A 29 3.19 9.30 -2.70
C ALA A 29 2.45 10.57 -2.28
N ILE A 30 1.88 11.28 -3.26
CA ILE A 30 1.08 12.50 -3.03
C ILE A 30 -0.24 12.15 -2.32
N GLY A 31 -0.95 11.11 -2.77
CA GLY A 31 -2.20 10.68 -2.15
C GLY A 31 -2.04 10.20 -0.71
N LEU A 32 -0.89 9.63 -0.35
CA LEU A 32 -0.59 9.23 1.02
C LEU A 32 -0.48 10.40 2.01
N GLN A 33 -0.29 11.63 1.54
CA GLN A 33 -0.24 12.79 2.44
C GLN A 33 -1.60 13.10 3.07
N ASP A 34 -2.70 12.66 2.43
CA ASP A 34 -4.06 12.86 2.95
C ASP A 34 -4.32 12.14 4.29
N VAL A 35 -3.55 11.10 4.64
CA VAL A 35 -3.70 10.41 5.95
C VAL A 35 -3.46 11.31 7.13
N ASP A 36 -2.65 12.36 6.95
CA ASP A 36 -2.33 13.37 7.96
C ASP A 36 -2.91 14.75 7.57
N GLY A 37 -3.79 14.80 6.56
CA GLY A 37 -4.43 16.02 6.07
C GLY A 37 -3.45 17.02 5.46
N LEU A 38 -2.34 16.52 4.89
CA LEU A 38 -1.32 17.33 4.24
C LEU A 38 -1.61 17.50 2.75
N LYS A 39 -1.15 18.63 2.20
CA LYS A 39 -1.26 18.94 0.77
C LYS A 39 0.09 19.31 0.20
N THR A 40 0.37 18.80 -0.98
CA THR A 40 1.59 19.12 -1.72
C THR A 40 1.48 20.45 -2.47
N SER A 41 2.63 21.07 -2.76
CA SER A 41 2.71 22.32 -3.51
C SER A 41 2.59 22.08 -5.03
N GLU A 42 2.24 23.14 -5.76
CA GLU A 42 2.34 23.14 -7.22
C GLU A 42 3.80 23.02 -7.71
N TYR A 43 4.76 23.47 -6.91
CA TYR A 43 6.17 23.33 -7.21
C TYR A 43 6.59 21.86 -7.27
N LEU A 44 6.15 21.05 -6.30
CA LEU A 44 6.38 19.61 -6.32
C LEU A 44 5.78 18.98 -7.59
N ILE A 45 4.54 19.32 -7.95
CA ILE A 45 3.88 18.75 -9.13
C ILE A 45 4.70 19.01 -10.41
N LYS A 46 5.18 20.25 -10.59
CA LYS A 46 6.02 20.61 -11.75
C LYS A 46 7.35 19.86 -11.75
N THR A 47 8.00 19.74 -10.59
CA THR A 47 9.27 19.02 -10.45
C THR A 47 9.08 17.50 -10.68
N ALA A 48 7.95 16.95 -10.20
CA ALA A 48 7.59 15.54 -10.44
C ALA A 48 7.39 15.25 -11.93
N VAL A 49 6.78 16.16 -12.70
CA VAL A 49 6.65 16.03 -14.16
C VAL A 49 8.02 15.96 -14.83
N GLN A 50 8.98 16.83 -14.45
CA GLN A 50 10.34 16.78 -14.99
C GLN A 50 11.04 15.45 -14.68
N HIS A 51 10.83 14.89 -13.48
CA HIS A 51 11.35 13.56 -13.13
C HIS A 51 10.69 12.44 -13.95
N ILE A 52 9.38 12.50 -14.20
CA ILE A 52 8.67 11.52 -15.03
C ILE A 52 9.17 11.58 -16.46
N GLU A 53 9.37 12.77 -17.02
CA GLU A 53 9.90 12.95 -18.38
C GLU A 53 11.38 12.50 -18.50
N GLY A 54 12.10 12.44 -17.39
CA GLY A 54 13.52 12.03 -17.37
C GLY A 54 14.49 13.21 -17.47
N ASP A 55 14.00 14.44 -17.39
CA ASP A 55 14.82 15.65 -17.45
C ASP A 55 15.71 15.79 -16.20
N ILE A 56 15.22 15.30 -15.06
CA ILE A 56 15.92 15.30 -13.77
C ILE A 56 15.80 13.96 -13.06
N THR A 57 16.78 13.66 -12.20
CA THR A 57 16.77 12.49 -11.32
C THR A 57 15.99 12.74 -10.04
N ILE A 58 15.60 11.67 -9.32
CA ILE A 58 14.93 11.82 -8.01
C ILE A 58 15.83 12.49 -6.96
N SER A 59 17.16 12.35 -7.06
CA SER A 59 18.10 13.08 -6.21
C SER A 59 18.02 14.58 -6.46
N GLN A 60 18.02 14.98 -7.74
CA GLN A 60 17.88 16.40 -8.11
C GLN A 60 16.52 16.98 -7.66
N VAL A 61 15.43 16.17 -7.69
CA VAL A 61 14.14 16.60 -7.12
C VAL A 61 14.30 16.95 -5.63
N LYS A 62 14.96 16.08 -4.85
CA LYS A 62 15.17 16.31 -3.41
C LYS A 62 16.00 17.55 -3.16
N ASP A 63 17.10 17.74 -3.89
CA ASP A 63 17.96 18.93 -3.78
C ASP A 63 17.16 20.20 -4.13
N MET A 64 16.38 20.19 -5.20
CA MET A 64 15.53 21.31 -5.60
C MET A 64 14.45 21.66 -4.56
N LEU A 65 13.88 20.66 -3.89
CA LEU A 65 12.92 20.89 -2.80
C LEU A 65 13.60 21.51 -1.57
N ASP A 66 14.79 21.03 -1.21
CA ASP A 66 15.55 21.58 -0.10
C ASP A 66 15.92 23.05 -0.35
N ASP A 67 16.43 23.38 -1.53
CA ASP A 67 16.72 24.75 -1.95
C ASP A 67 15.47 25.64 -1.95
N TYR A 68 14.35 25.14 -2.49
CA TYR A 68 13.09 25.87 -2.55
C TYR A 68 12.59 26.29 -1.16
N TYR A 69 12.69 25.39 -0.19
CA TYR A 69 12.22 25.66 1.17
C TYR A 69 13.26 26.43 2.01
N GLN A 70 14.57 26.28 1.76
CA GLN A 70 15.61 27.09 2.41
C GLN A 70 15.50 28.59 2.06
N VAL A 71 15.32 28.91 0.79
CA VAL A 71 15.18 30.31 0.33
C VAL A 71 13.92 30.97 0.91
N ARG A 72 12.86 30.21 1.14
CA ARG A 72 11.59 30.70 1.69
C ARG A 72 11.53 30.71 3.22
N GLY A 73 12.54 30.18 3.91
CA GLY A 73 12.56 29.82 5.34
C GLY A 73 12.41 30.96 6.37
N ASN A 74 12.26 32.21 5.97
CA ASN A 74 12.21 33.37 6.91
C ASN A 74 10.79 33.83 7.28
N ARG A 75 9.74 33.02 7.08
CA ARG A 75 8.38 33.34 7.56
C ARG A 75 7.83 32.18 8.36
N GLU A 76 7.48 32.42 9.61
CA GLU A 76 6.73 31.53 10.51
C GLU A 76 5.32 31.30 9.95
N ASP A 77 5.14 30.27 9.12
CA ASP A 77 3.85 29.87 8.59
C ASP A 77 3.67 28.35 8.75
N ILE A 78 2.78 27.95 9.66
CA ILE A 78 2.47 26.54 9.97
C ILE A 78 2.00 25.79 8.72
N GLU A 79 1.24 26.45 7.83
CA GLU A 79 0.81 25.84 6.56
C GLU A 79 1.99 25.51 5.65
N LYS A 80 3.06 26.32 5.72
CA LYS A 80 4.26 26.13 4.93
C LYS A 80 5.09 24.95 5.44
N GLU A 81 5.24 24.77 6.75
CA GLU A 81 5.94 23.60 7.32
C GLU A 81 5.22 22.32 6.96
N ARG A 82 3.89 22.32 6.97
CA ARG A 82 3.09 21.16 6.56
C ARG A 82 3.21 20.84 5.08
N THR A 83 3.33 21.86 4.22
CA THR A 83 3.53 21.68 2.77
C THR A 83 4.95 21.20 2.46
N ASP A 84 5.97 21.73 3.17
CA ASP A 84 7.36 21.26 3.09
C ASP A 84 7.45 19.77 3.45
N GLU A 85 6.85 19.37 4.56
CA GLU A 85 6.75 17.96 4.95
C GLU A 85 6.11 17.12 3.84
N ALA A 86 4.95 17.55 3.31
CA ALA A 86 4.23 16.82 2.28
C ALA A 86 5.07 16.62 1.02
N ASP A 87 5.75 17.65 0.56
CA ASP A 87 6.57 17.64 -0.64
C ASP A 87 7.79 16.71 -0.48
N LYS A 88 8.56 16.90 0.60
CA LYS A 88 9.76 16.10 0.87
C LYS A 88 9.43 14.62 1.09
N VAL A 89 8.37 14.33 1.86
CA VAL A 89 7.95 12.96 2.11
C VAL A 89 7.44 12.32 0.82
N SER A 90 6.71 13.05 -0.05
CA SER A 90 6.26 12.52 -1.34
C SER A 90 7.43 12.13 -2.25
N ALA A 91 8.47 12.96 -2.36
CA ALA A 91 9.66 12.62 -3.14
C ALA A 91 10.36 11.35 -2.62
N ARG A 92 10.48 11.22 -1.29
CA ARG A 92 11.11 10.06 -0.64
C ARG A 92 10.29 8.79 -0.76
N ILE A 93 8.95 8.87 -0.67
CA ILE A 93 8.07 7.74 -0.93
C ILE A 93 8.21 7.28 -2.39
N THR A 94 8.22 8.23 -3.35
CA THR A 94 8.40 7.93 -4.77
C THR A 94 9.71 7.19 -5.01
N GLU A 95 10.82 7.67 -4.47
CA GLU A 95 12.12 7.00 -4.55
C GLU A 95 12.04 5.58 -4.02
N MET A 96 11.48 5.38 -2.82
CA MET A 96 11.37 4.07 -2.20
C MET A 96 10.48 3.09 -2.98
N LEU A 97 9.38 3.57 -3.58
CA LEU A 97 8.49 2.72 -4.37
C LEU A 97 9.13 2.27 -5.69
N LEU A 98 10.01 3.08 -6.27
CA LEU A 98 10.76 2.73 -7.49
C LEU A 98 11.95 1.79 -7.22
N GLU A 99 12.46 1.75 -5.99
CA GLU A 99 13.51 0.82 -5.60
C GLU A 99 12.97 -0.60 -5.46
N LYS A 100 13.76 -1.59 -5.87
CA LYS A 100 13.43 -3.02 -5.69
C LYS A 100 13.85 -3.59 -4.34
N THR A 101 14.63 -2.83 -3.56
CA THR A 101 15.18 -3.28 -2.27
C THR A 101 14.06 -3.46 -1.25
N PHE A 102 13.98 -4.65 -0.66
CA PHE A 102 13.08 -4.97 0.44
C PHE A 102 13.72 -5.99 1.39
N SER A 103 13.48 -5.83 2.67
CA SER A 103 13.83 -6.82 3.69
C SER A 103 12.65 -6.98 4.66
N PHE A 104 12.22 -8.22 4.86
CA PHE A 104 11.11 -8.50 5.78
C PHE A 104 11.61 -8.57 7.22
N THR A 105 11.89 -7.40 7.81
CA THR A 105 12.38 -7.26 9.19
C THR A 105 11.81 -6.02 9.87
N PRO A 106 11.67 -5.99 11.20
CA PRO A 106 11.34 -4.77 11.94
C PRO A 106 12.30 -3.61 11.64
N ASP A 107 13.58 -3.88 11.50
CA ASP A 107 14.60 -2.85 11.18
C ASP A 107 14.32 -2.18 9.82
N PHE A 108 13.75 -2.91 8.87
CA PHE A 108 13.38 -2.31 7.60
C PHE A 108 12.20 -1.34 7.76
N LEU A 109 11.22 -1.63 8.64
CA LEU A 109 10.15 -0.71 8.99
C LEU A 109 10.70 0.58 9.60
N LEU A 110 11.67 0.47 10.54
CA LEU A 110 12.36 1.62 11.13
C LEU A 110 13.12 2.43 10.07
N ARG A 111 13.80 1.75 9.16
CA ARG A 111 14.53 2.38 8.04
C ARG A 111 13.60 3.11 7.08
N ILE A 112 12.42 2.57 6.78
CA ILE A 112 11.40 3.30 6.02
C ILE A 112 11.07 4.61 6.74
N HIS A 113 10.72 4.53 8.01
CA HIS A 113 10.39 5.73 8.81
C HIS A 113 11.55 6.74 8.83
N GLN A 114 12.77 6.28 9.03
CA GLN A 114 13.95 7.15 9.00
C GLN A 114 14.08 7.87 7.66
N ARG A 115 14.04 7.14 6.55
CA ARG A 115 14.19 7.72 5.21
C ARG A 115 13.07 8.69 4.86
N LEU A 116 11.83 8.41 5.29
CA LEU A 116 10.71 9.31 5.03
C LEU A 116 10.82 10.63 5.79
N PHE A 117 11.30 10.60 7.04
CA PHE A 117 11.14 11.71 7.97
C PHE A 117 12.47 12.32 8.47
N GLU A 118 13.62 11.88 7.95
CA GLU A 118 14.91 12.47 8.27
C GLU A 118 14.93 13.96 7.95
N GLY A 119 15.39 14.78 8.91
CA GLY A 119 15.39 16.24 8.81
C GLY A 119 14.02 16.90 8.95
N ILE A 120 12.92 16.11 9.03
CA ILE A 120 11.56 16.59 9.33
C ILE A 120 11.25 16.33 10.81
N TYR A 121 11.42 15.09 11.25
CA TYR A 121 11.23 14.73 12.66
C TYR A 121 12.56 14.44 13.35
N LYS A 122 12.79 15.03 14.52
CA LYS A 122 14.00 14.76 15.33
C LYS A 122 14.16 13.29 15.74
N HIS A 123 13.05 12.55 15.73
CA HIS A 123 12.96 11.14 16.13
C HIS A 123 12.78 10.18 14.93
N ALA A 124 13.15 10.62 13.71
CA ALA A 124 13.05 9.79 12.52
C ALA A 124 13.84 8.47 12.70
N GLY A 125 13.19 7.33 12.44
CA GLY A 125 13.78 5.99 12.61
C GLY A 125 13.91 5.49 14.05
N ALA A 126 13.46 6.26 15.05
CA ALA A 126 13.55 5.87 16.45
C ALA A 126 12.18 5.45 17.02
N TYR A 127 12.18 4.44 17.87
CA TYR A 127 11.01 4.09 18.66
C TYR A 127 10.58 5.25 19.55
N ARG A 128 9.27 5.42 19.75
CA ARG A 128 8.77 6.35 20.77
C ARG A 128 9.16 5.89 22.17
N THR A 129 9.34 6.85 23.05
CA THR A 129 9.77 6.64 24.44
C THR A 129 8.67 6.90 25.47
N VAL A 130 7.43 7.13 24.99
CA VAL A 130 6.26 7.40 25.80
C VAL A 130 5.03 6.71 25.23
N ASN A 131 4.05 6.42 26.08
CA ASN A 131 2.74 6.00 25.63
C ASN A 131 2.02 7.16 24.96
N ILE A 132 1.24 6.84 23.94
CA ILE A 132 0.49 7.81 23.14
C ILE A 132 -0.97 7.43 23.06
N SER A 133 -1.81 8.43 22.83
CA SER A 133 -3.20 8.28 22.42
C SER A 133 -3.50 9.26 21.31
N LYS A 134 -4.34 8.87 20.35
CA LYS A 134 -4.74 9.72 19.23
C LYS A 134 -6.26 9.70 19.13
N LYS A 135 -6.86 10.88 19.05
CA LYS A 135 -8.30 10.99 18.78
C LYS A 135 -8.58 10.60 17.33
N GLU A 136 -9.42 9.58 17.16
CA GLU A 136 -9.75 9.07 15.84
C GLU A 136 -11.17 9.49 15.44
N TRP A 137 -11.29 10.08 14.24
CA TRP A 137 -12.55 10.60 13.73
C TRP A 137 -13.64 9.52 13.64
N VAL A 138 -13.31 8.33 13.13
CA VAL A 138 -14.27 7.22 12.99
C VAL A 138 -14.76 6.67 14.33
N LEU A 139 -14.08 7.00 15.43
CA LEU A 139 -14.42 6.60 16.80
C LEU A 139 -15.13 7.72 17.59
N GLY A 140 -15.51 8.83 16.93
CA GLY A 140 -16.09 9.98 17.63
C GLY A 140 -15.13 10.66 18.58
N GLY A 141 -13.84 10.59 18.34
CA GLY A 141 -12.78 11.18 19.16
C GLY A 141 -12.20 10.23 20.22
N ASP A 142 -12.64 8.97 20.28
CA ASP A 142 -12.01 7.92 21.10
C ASP A 142 -10.69 7.45 20.43
N THR A 143 -9.93 6.60 21.10
CA THR A 143 -8.57 6.17 20.69
C THR A 143 -8.46 4.66 20.60
N VAL A 144 -7.58 4.19 19.73
CA VAL A 144 -7.11 2.79 19.73
C VAL A 144 -6.13 2.59 20.89
N MET A 145 -6.16 1.42 21.51
CA MET A 145 -5.15 1.02 22.48
C MET A 145 -3.88 0.58 21.73
N TYR A 146 -2.85 1.42 21.79
CA TYR A 146 -1.54 1.11 21.21
C TYR A 146 -0.68 0.30 22.18
N SER A 147 0.36 -0.38 21.66
CA SER A 147 1.32 -1.11 22.50
C SER A 147 2.03 -0.17 23.48
N SER A 148 2.42 -0.69 24.66
CA SER A 148 3.25 0.07 25.59
C SER A 148 4.61 0.39 24.98
N TYR A 149 5.16 1.58 25.28
CA TYR A 149 6.40 2.04 24.66
C TYR A 149 7.62 1.16 24.98
N ASP A 150 7.61 0.50 26.11
CA ASP A 150 8.67 -0.38 26.59
C ASP A 150 8.66 -1.78 25.95
N MET A 151 7.57 -2.14 25.24
CA MET A 151 7.38 -3.45 24.60
C MET A 151 7.41 -3.38 23.06
N LEU A 152 7.72 -2.23 22.47
CA LEU A 152 7.59 -2.00 21.04
C LEU A 152 8.45 -2.92 20.19
N ARG A 153 9.72 -3.11 20.58
CA ARG A 153 10.68 -3.96 19.88
C ARG A 153 10.24 -5.42 19.92
N GLU A 154 9.98 -5.93 21.10
CA GLU A 154 9.61 -7.34 21.31
C GLU A 154 8.30 -7.68 20.61
N THR A 155 7.32 -6.76 20.64
CA THR A 155 6.02 -6.97 19.97
C THR A 155 6.19 -6.98 18.47
N LEU A 156 7.00 -6.07 17.90
CA LEU A 156 7.29 -6.08 16.46
C LEU A 156 8.03 -7.34 16.04
N GLU A 157 9.09 -7.71 16.75
CA GLU A 157 9.86 -8.94 16.47
C GLU A 157 8.95 -10.17 16.51
N TYR A 158 8.04 -10.25 17.48
CA TYR A 158 7.08 -11.34 17.60
C TYR A 158 6.13 -11.41 16.40
N ASP A 159 5.51 -10.29 16.01
CA ASP A 159 4.56 -10.25 14.90
C ASP A 159 5.25 -10.58 13.56
N PHE A 160 6.46 -10.09 13.34
CA PHE A 160 7.24 -10.43 12.14
C PHE A 160 7.64 -11.91 12.11
N GLU A 161 8.01 -12.51 13.24
CA GLU A 161 8.35 -13.94 13.31
C GLU A 161 7.11 -14.83 13.10
N LEU A 162 5.94 -14.42 13.59
CA LEU A 162 4.68 -15.13 13.30
C LEU A 162 4.36 -15.08 11.80
N GLU A 163 4.49 -13.92 11.17
CA GLU A 163 4.19 -13.75 9.76
C GLU A 163 5.15 -14.53 8.85
N LYS A 164 6.44 -14.61 9.19
CA LYS A 164 7.43 -15.44 8.47
C LYS A 164 7.06 -16.91 8.40
N ARG A 165 6.30 -17.43 9.38
CA ARG A 165 5.88 -18.83 9.44
C ARG A 165 4.66 -19.13 8.58
N VAL A 166 4.02 -18.12 8.04
CA VAL A 166 2.83 -18.29 7.19
C VAL A 166 3.24 -18.84 5.84
N ASP A 167 2.71 -20.01 5.50
CA ASP A 167 2.86 -20.56 4.15
C ASP A 167 1.73 -20.04 3.25
N TYR A 168 1.99 -18.93 2.59
CA TYR A 168 1.05 -18.32 1.64
C TYR A 168 0.72 -19.19 0.44
N ASN A 169 1.53 -20.21 0.12
CA ASN A 169 1.22 -21.16 -0.96
C ASN A 169 0.14 -22.16 -0.56
N ALA A 170 -0.04 -22.40 0.75
CA ALA A 170 -1.11 -23.23 1.27
C ALA A 170 -2.44 -22.48 1.48
N LEU A 171 -2.45 -21.16 1.33
CA LEU A 171 -3.63 -20.32 1.49
C LEU A 171 -4.25 -20.00 0.13
N ASN A 172 -5.59 -20.07 0.05
CA ASN A 172 -6.29 -19.41 -1.04
C ASN A 172 -6.26 -17.90 -0.85
N VAL A 173 -6.60 -17.14 -1.89
CA VAL A 173 -6.51 -15.68 -1.92
C VAL A 173 -7.30 -15.02 -0.79
N ASP A 174 -8.49 -15.51 -0.46
CA ASP A 174 -9.31 -14.90 0.60
C ASP A 174 -8.66 -15.06 1.98
N LEU A 175 -8.10 -16.23 2.28
CA LEU A 175 -7.37 -16.48 3.52
C LEU A 175 -6.06 -15.69 3.57
N ALA A 176 -5.37 -15.59 2.42
CA ALA A 176 -4.16 -14.79 2.31
C ALA A 176 -4.44 -13.30 2.56
N ILE A 177 -5.51 -12.74 2.02
CA ILE A 177 -5.93 -11.35 2.29
C ILE A 177 -6.23 -11.15 3.78
N LYS A 178 -6.96 -12.07 4.41
CA LYS A 178 -7.23 -12.00 5.86
C LYS A 178 -5.95 -12.03 6.68
N GLN A 179 -4.99 -12.88 6.30
CA GLN A 179 -3.69 -12.94 6.99
C GLN A 179 -2.90 -11.64 6.81
N ILE A 180 -2.86 -11.08 5.60
CA ILE A 180 -2.25 -9.76 5.33
C ILE A 180 -2.93 -8.67 6.18
N CYS A 181 -4.26 -8.64 6.23
CA CYS A 181 -5.01 -7.69 7.06
C CYS A 181 -4.61 -7.80 8.52
N LYS A 182 -4.54 -9.03 9.05
CA LYS A 182 -4.15 -9.30 10.44
C LYS A 182 -2.74 -8.77 10.72
N PHE A 183 -1.78 -9.10 9.89
CA PHE A 183 -0.39 -8.68 10.07
C PHE A 183 -0.24 -7.16 9.96
N ILE A 184 -0.76 -6.54 8.88
CA ILE A 184 -0.63 -5.10 8.65
C ILE A 184 -1.35 -4.28 9.73
N SER A 185 -2.55 -4.70 10.16
CA SER A 185 -3.24 -4.03 11.26
C SER A 185 -2.51 -4.19 12.60
N GLY A 186 -1.88 -5.35 12.83
CA GLY A 186 -1.08 -5.62 14.02
C GLY A 186 0.13 -4.68 14.13
N ILE A 187 0.97 -4.63 13.09
CA ILE A 187 2.14 -3.72 13.10
C ILE A 187 1.74 -2.25 13.19
N TRP A 188 0.61 -1.86 12.60
CA TRP A 188 0.09 -0.50 12.76
C TRP A 188 -0.39 -0.23 14.19
N GLN A 189 -1.03 -1.20 14.87
CA GLN A 189 -1.48 -1.06 16.27
C GLN A 189 -0.32 -0.91 17.24
N ILE A 190 0.81 -1.56 16.98
CA ILE A 190 2.02 -1.38 17.79
C ILE A 190 2.39 0.11 17.82
N HIS A 191 2.21 0.83 16.71
CA HIS A 191 2.40 2.27 16.61
C HIS A 191 3.79 2.69 17.11
N PRO A 192 4.87 2.17 16.51
CA PRO A 192 6.21 2.27 17.07
C PRO A 192 6.78 3.69 17.09
N PHE A 193 6.24 4.60 16.29
CA PHE A 193 6.75 5.97 16.15
C PHE A 193 5.82 6.99 16.79
N ARG A 194 6.35 8.18 17.08
CA ARG A 194 5.52 9.29 17.60
C ARG A 194 4.56 9.81 16.54
N GLU A 195 5.06 9.97 15.31
CA GLU A 195 4.30 10.43 14.13
C GLU A 195 4.64 9.56 12.91
N GLY A 196 3.90 9.69 11.80
CA GLY A 196 4.21 9.04 10.53
C GLY A 196 3.92 7.53 10.44
N ASN A 197 3.30 6.92 11.46
CA ASN A 197 3.05 5.48 11.50
C ASN A 197 2.25 4.98 10.28
N THR A 198 1.17 5.67 9.90
CA THR A 198 0.31 5.20 8.79
C THR A 198 1.03 5.29 7.44
N ARG A 199 1.76 6.38 7.17
CA ARG A 199 2.55 6.50 5.93
C ARG A 199 3.65 5.44 5.85
N THR A 200 4.35 5.20 6.96
CA THR A 200 5.37 4.14 7.07
C THR A 200 4.77 2.75 6.83
N THR A 201 3.64 2.45 7.47
CA THR A 201 2.93 1.17 7.31
C THR A 201 2.45 1.00 5.86
N ALA A 202 1.93 2.05 5.22
CA ALA A 202 1.50 2.00 3.82
C ALA A 202 2.66 1.69 2.87
N VAL A 203 3.80 2.37 3.01
CA VAL A 203 5.00 2.11 2.20
C VAL A 203 5.51 0.69 2.42
N PHE A 204 5.59 0.25 3.69
CA PHE A 204 5.96 -1.13 4.01
C PHE A 204 5.01 -2.14 3.35
N THR A 205 3.70 -1.91 3.46
CA THR A 205 2.66 -2.77 2.87
C THR A 205 2.85 -2.90 1.36
N MET A 206 3.04 -1.80 0.65
CA MET A 206 3.24 -1.82 -0.81
C MET A 206 4.49 -2.62 -1.19
N LYS A 207 5.60 -2.42 -0.48
CA LYS A 207 6.83 -3.17 -0.72
C LYS A 207 6.67 -4.65 -0.36
N TYR A 208 5.95 -4.97 0.70
CA TYR A 208 5.65 -6.35 1.08
C TYR A 208 4.82 -7.06 0.01
N LEU A 209 3.76 -6.42 -0.49
CA LEU A 209 2.92 -6.97 -1.55
C LEU A 209 3.69 -7.17 -2.87
N GLN A 210 4.68 -6.33 -3.17
CA GLN A 210 5.55 -6.52 -4.34
C GLN A 210 6.33 -7.85 -4.27
N THR A 211 6.63 -8.38 -3.07
CA THR A 211 7.32 -9.67 -2.92
C THR A 211 6.47 -10.86 -3.36
N PHE A 212 5.14 -10.70 -3.42
CA PHE A 212 4.22 -11.68 -3.97
C PHE A 212 4.02 -11.54 -5.49
N GLY A 213 4.75 -10.63 -6.14
CA GLY A 213 4.67 -10.38 -7.59
C GLY A 213 3.49 -9.47 -8.00
N PHE A 214 2.86 -8.79 -7.06
CA PHE A 214 1.85 -7.79 -7.39
C PHE A 214 2.52 -6.49 -7.80
N THR A 215 2.19 -6.02 -9.00
CA THR A 215 2.31 -4.59 -9.30
C THR A 215 1.19 -3.93 -8.52
N VAL A 216 1.52 -3.29 -7.40
CA VAL A 216 0.53 -2.57 -6.61
C VAL A 216 -0.05 -1.49 -7.52
N ASN A 217 -1.30 -1.69 -7.95
CA ASN A 217 -2.02 -0.65 -8.68
C ASN A 217 -2.31 0.46 -7.67
N ASN A 218 -1.55 1.54 -7.80
CA ASN A 218 -1.43 2.56 -6.77
C ASN A 218 -2.69 3.44 -6.62
N ASP A 219 -3.67 3.31 -7.54
CA ASP A 219 -4.91 4.11 -7.49
C ASP A 219 -5.67 3.91 -6.18
N VAL A 220 -5.64 2.70 -5.61
CA VAL A 220 -6.36 2.42 -4.36
C VAL A 220 -5.77 3.22 -3.19
N PHE A 221 -4.44 3.27 -3.05
CA PHE A 221 -3.79 4.09 -2.03
C PHE A 221 -3.90 5.59 -2.32
N LYS A 222 -3.73 5.99 -3.58
CA LYS A 222 -3.86 7.39 -4.02
C LYS A 222 -5.19 7.99 -3.60
N ASP A 223 -6.29 7.29 -3.91
CA ASP A 223 -7.64 7.85 -3.74
C ASP A 223 -8.28 7.49 -2.39
N ASN A 224 -7.71 6.53 -1.66
CA ASN A 224 -8.30 5.96 -0.45
C ASN A 224 -7.33 5.83 0.73
N SER A 225 -6.30 6.68 0.81
CA SER A 225 -5.33 6.65 1.91
C SER A 225 -5.98 6.95 3.26
N TRP A 226 -6.94 7.88 3.31
CA TRP A 226 -7.73 8.17 4.49
C TRP A 226 -8.64 6.99 4.89
N TYR A 227 -9.21 6.28 3.89
CA TYR A 227 -9.95 5.05 4.15
C TYR A 227 -9.06 3.97 4.75
N PHE A 228 -7.86 3.77 4.20
CA PHE A 228 -6.89 2.80 4.72
C PHE A 228 -6.58 3.06 6.20
N ARG A 229 -6.29 4.31 6.57
CA ARG A 229 -6.09 4.69 7.98
C ARG A 229 -7.30 4.34 8.84
N ASN A 230 -8.49 4.73 8.44
CA ASN A 230 -9.71 4.49 9.20
C ASN A 230 -10.04 2.99 9.31
N ALA A 231 -9.74 2.20 8.28
CA ALA A 231 -9.88 0.75 8.30
C ALA A 231 -8.92 0.09 9.30
N LEU A 232 -7.68 0.58 9.41
CA LEU A 232 -6.71 0.15 10.43
C LEU A 232 -7.21 0.49 11.85
N VAL A 233 -7.78 1.66 12.04
CA VAL A 233 -8.41 2.06 13.30
C VAL A 233 -9.53 1.08 13.67
N ARG A 234 -10.46 0.78 12.73
CA ARG A 234 -11.59 -0.14 12.97
C ARG A 234 -11.14 -1.57 13.21
N ALA A 235 -10.07 -2.02 12.58
CA ALA A 235 -9.50 -3.35 12.80
C ALA A 235 -8.96 -3.54 14.24
N ASN A 236 -8.59 -2.45 14.92
CA ASN A 236 -7.93 -2.48 16.23
C ASN A 236 -8.74 -1.85 17.36
N TYR A 237 -9.93 -1.29 17.09
CA TYR A 237 -10.74 -0.67 18.11
C TYR A 237 -11.85 -1.60 18.62
N LYS A 238 -11.93 -1.74 19.93
CA LYS A 238 -13.04 -2.42 20.62
C LYS A 238 -13.49 -1.61 21.85
N ASN A 239 -14.80 -1.54 22.06
CA ASN A 239 -15.40 -0.96 23.26
C ASN A 239 -16.58 -1.85 23.68
N LEU A 240 -16.28 -2.90 24.45
CA LEU A 240 -17.26 -3.93 24.84
C LEU A 240 -18.43 -3.36 25.63
N PRO A 241 -18.25 -2.39 26.56
CA PRO A 241 -19.38 -1.74 27.25
C PRO A 241 -20.36 -1.07 26.29
N LYS A 242 -19.90 -0.60 25.12
CA LYS A 242 -20.76 -0.01 24.08
C LYS A 242 -21.17 -1.01 22.99
N GLY A 243 -20.86 -2.29 23.15
CA GLY A 243 -21.14 -3.33 22.15
C GLY A 243 -20.33 -3.18 20.84
N ILE A 244 -19.21 -2.45 20.87
CA ILE A 244 -18.39 -2.21 19.69
C ILE A 244 -17.26 -3.24 19.65
N HIS A 245 -17.20 -4.03 18.57
CA HIS A 245 -16.16 -5.00 18.29
C HIS A 245 -15.19 -4.47 17.22
N SER A 246 -13.94 -4.94 17.28
CA SER A 246 -12.99 -4.73 16.18
C SER A 246 -13.44 -5.52 14.95
N THR A 247 -13.22 -4.98 13.76
CA THR A 247 -13.53 -5.66 12.51
C THR A 247 -12.48 -5.36 11.45
N SER A 248 -12.00 -6.39 10.77
CA SER A 248 -11.12 -6.27 9.60
C SER A 248 -11.88 -6.09 8.28
N ASP A 249 -13.21 -6.15 8.26
CA ASP A 249 -14.01 -6.16 7.04
C ASP A 249 -13.69 -4.97 6.12
N TYR A 250 -13.53 -3.78 6.66
CA TYR A 250 -13.17 -2.59 5.90
C TYR A 250 -11.75 -2.68 5.30
N LEU A 251 -10.81 -3.23 6.06
CA LEU A 251 -9.44 -3.42 5.59
C LEU A 251 -9.39 -4.53 4.53
N GLU A 252 -10.19 -5.59 4.70
CA GLU A 252 -10.34 -6.64 3.67
C GLU A 252 -10.87 -6.07 2.36
N LEU A 253 -11.90 -5.19 2.37
CA LEU A 253 -12.39 -4.52 1.16
C LEU A 253 -11.30 -3.71 0.47
N PHE A 254 -10.49 -2.98 1.25
CA PHE A 254 -9.36 -2.24 0.72
C PHE A 254 -8.34 -3.15 0.02
N PHE A 255 -7.93 -4.23 0.67
CA PHE A 255 -6.97 -5.17 0.10
C PHE A 255 -7.55 -5.98 -1.06
N ARG A 256 -8.84 -6.28 -1.07
CA ARG A 256 -9.51 -6.90 -2.22
C ARG A 256 -9.46 -5.99 -3.44
N ASN A 257 -9.75 -4.70 -3.28
CA ASN A 257 -9.58 -3.73 -4.37
C ASN A 257 -8.12 -3.65 -4.84
N LEU A 258 -7.18 -3.63 -3.90
CA LEU A 258 -5.75 -3.50 -4.20
C LEU A 258 -5.17 -4.75 -4.87
N ILE A 259 -5.47 -5.93 -4.32
CA ILE A 259 -4.89 -7.21 -4.74
C ILE A 259 -5.72 -7.88 -5.83
N LEU A 260 -7.04 -7.84 -5.75
CA LEU A 260 -7.94 -8.50 -6.70
C LEU A 260 -8.43 -7.57 -7.82
N GLY A 261 -8.22 -6.25 -7.70
CA GLY A 261 -8.75 -5.27 -8.64
C GLY A 261 -10.28 -5.15 -8.56
N GLU A 262 -10.89 -5.62 -7.46
CA GLU A 262 -12.31 -5.44 -7.21
C GLU A 262 -12.64 -3.95 -7.09
N LYS A 263 -13.90 -3.61 -7.30
CA LYS A 263 -14.40 -2.23 -7.23
C LYS A 263 -15.36 -2.04 -6.05
N ASN A 264 -14.98 -2.58 -4.88
CA ASN A 264 -15.76 -2.37 -3.67
C ASN A 264 -15.82 -0.88 -3.32
N VAL A 265 -16.99 -0.43 -2.86
CA VAL A 265 -17.17 0.96 -2.42
C VAL A 265 -16.46 1.16 -1.08
N LEU A 266 -15.45 2.03 -1.07
CA LEU A 266 -14.67 2.38 0.11
C LEU A 266 -15.24 3.66 0.76
N SER A 267 -16.15 3.49 1.73
CA SER A 267 -16.84 4.60 2.40
C SER A 267 -16.32 4.81 3.82
N ASN A 268 -15.72 5.97 4.08
CA ASN A 268 -15.29 6.33 5.43
C ASN A 268 -16.46 6.46 6.42
N ARG A 269 -17.64 6.88 5.96
CA ARG A 269 -18.83 7.02 6.83
C ARG A 269 -19.34 5.70 7.34
N SER A 270 -19.22 4.61 6.60
CA SER A 270 -19.65 3.29 7.04
C SER A 270 -18.85 2.76 8.25
N MET A 271 -17.69 3.36 8.52
CA MET A 271 -16.81 3.01 9.65
C MET A 271 -17.14 3.75 10.96
N LEU A 272 -18.01 4.76 10.92
CA LEU A 272 -18.38 5.56 12.11
C LEU A 272 -19.09 4.71 13.17
N VAL A 273 -18.54 4.65 14.38
CA VAL A 273 -19.09 3.81 15.46
C VAL A 273 -20.35 4.37 16.10
N PHE A 274 -20.64 5.67 15.96
CA PHE A 274 -21.79 6.33 16.57
C PHE A 274 -23.02 6.43 15.66
N GLU A 275 -22.85 6.25 14.33
CA GLU A 275 -23.97 6.22 13.37
C GLU A 275 -24.53 4.79 13.17
N SER A 276 -23.80 3.77 13.62
CA SER A 276 -24.14 2.36 13.37
C SER A 276 -25.21 1.78 14.31
N GLN A 277 -25.70 2.54 15.30
CA GLN A 277 -26.77 2.05 16.20
C GLN A 277 -28.15 1.94 15.55
N SER A 278 -28.35 2.43 14.32
CA SER A 278 -29.64 2.38 13.62
C SER A 278 -29.66 1.64 12.29
N ALA A 279 -28.56 1.05 11.87
CA ALA A 279 -28.53 0.24 10.67
C ALA A 279 -27.50 -0.89 10.82
N ASN A 280 -27.97 -2.10 11.09
CA ASN A 280 -27.28 -3.32 10.66
C ASN A 280 -27.21 -3.32 9.13
N LYS A 281 -26.38 -2.43 8.55
CA LYS A 281 -25.99 -2.55 7.17
C LYS A 281 -24.86 -3.57 7.14
N GLU A 282 -25.24 -4.79 6.80
CA GLU A 282 -24.27 -5.76 6.28
C GLU A 282 -23.38 -5.01 5.27
N VAL A 283 -22.09 -5.02 5.52
CA VAL A 283 -21.11 -4.62 4.53
C VAL A 283 -21.36 -5.54 3.35
N SER A 284 -21.91 -4.99 2.27
CA SER A 284 -22.25 -5.76 1.07
C SER A 284 -20.98 -6.40 0.56
N LYS A 285 -20.73 -7.64 0.95
CA LYS A 285 -19.71 -8.47 0.29
C LYS A 285 -20.22 -8.71 -1.11
N CYS A 286 -19.57 -8.12 -2.11
CA CYS A 286 -19.72 -8.62 -3.46
C CYS A 286 -19.32 -10.09 -3.41
N GLN A 287 -20.30 -11.00 -3.55
CA GLN A 287 -20.07 -12.41 -3.71
C GLN A 287 -19.54 -12.66 -5.12
N ASN A 288 -18.32 -12.24 -5.38
CA ASN A 288 -17.55 -12.82 -6.48
C ASN A 288 -17.03 -14.15 -5.96
N GLY A 289 -17.28 -15.23 -6.71
CA GLY A 289 -16.89 -16.58 -6.33
C GLY A 289 -15.44 -16.61 -5.86
N SER A 290 -15.19 -17.29 -4.74
CA SER A 290 -13.84 -17.46 -4.20
C SER A 290 -12.93 -18.00 -5.29
N LEU A 291 -11.89 -17.24 -5.65
CA LEU A 291 -10.88 -17.72 -6.58
C LEU A 291 -10.02 -18.74 -5.82
N ASP A 292 -10.16 -20.02 -6.19
CA ASP A 292 -9.37 -21.10 -5.58
C ASP A 292 -7.95 -21.11 -6.16
N CYS A 293 -7.19 -20.08 -5.88
CA CYS A 293 -5.77 -19.94 -6.26
C CYS A 293 -4.98 -19.24 -5.17
N SER A 294 -3.67 -19.51 -5.10
CA SER A 294 -2.73 -18.81 -4.21
C SER A 294 -2.35 -17.43 -4.76
N LEU A 295 -1.71 -16.60 -3.94
CA LEU A 295 -1.22 -15.28 -4.37
C LEU A 295 -0.21 -15.38 -5.52
N ASP A 296 0.71 -16.34 -5.50
CA ASP A 296 1.68 -16.57 -6.57
C ASP A 296 0.98 -16.95 -7.88
N GLU A 297 -0.05 -17.79 -7.80
CA GLU A 297 -0.86 -18.19 -8.95
C GLU A 297 -1.65 -17.03 -9.53
N LEU A 298 -2.23 -16.19 -8.68
CA LEU A 298 -2.93 -14.98 -9.10
C LEU A 298 -1.97 -13.99 -9.78
N ALA A 299 -0.75 -13.82 -9.27
CA ALA A 299 0.25 -12.96 -9.88
C ALA A 299 0.64 -13.46 -11.29
N VAL A 300 0.79 -14.78 -11.46
CA VAL A 300 1.04 -15.41 -12.78
C VAL A 300 -0.12 -15.14 -13.74
N LEU A 301 -1.36 -15.36 -13.31
CA LEU A 301 -2.54 -15.16 -14.15
C LEU A 301 -2.66 -13.70 -14.60
N ARG A 302 -2.44 -12.73 -13.70
CA ARG A 302 -2.49 -11.29 -14.03
C ARG A 302 -1.43 -10.88 -15.03
N PHE A 303 -0.20 -11.31 -14.78
CA PHE A 303 0.89 -11.01 -15.71
C PHE A 303 0.60 -11.57 -17.11
N LEU A 304 0.07 -12.80 -17.21
CA LEU A 304 -0.28 -13.43 -18.47
C LEU A 304 -1.50 -12.81 -19.15
N LYS A 305 -2.45 -12.27 -18.39
CA LYS A 305 -3.58 -11.52 -18.96
C LYS A 305 -3.13 -10.27 -19.71
N GLU A 306 -2.13 -9.56 -19.15
CA GLU A 306 -1.54 -8.38 -19.78
C GLU A 306 -0.48 -8.73 -20.84
N ASN A 307 0.21 -9.86 -20.71
CA ASN A 307 1.32 -10.29 -21.56
C ASN A 307 1.11 -11.73 -22.07
N PRO A 308 0.13 -11.96 -22.95
CA PRO A 308 -0.25 -13.31 -23.36
C PRO A 308 0.82 -14.10 -24.12
N ASP A 309 1.80 -13.42 -24.70
CA ASP A 309 2.89 -14.04 -25.47
C ASP A 309 4.17 -14.26 -24.64
N ALA A 310 4.13 -13.95 -23.32
CA ALA A 310 5.28 -14.03 -22.44
C ALA A 310 5.83 -15.45 -22.29
N LYS A 311 7.16 -15.57 -22.21
CA LYS A 311 7.84 -16.82 -21.90
C LYS A 311 7.85 -17.06 -20.39
N GLN A 312 8.05 -18.32 -19.99
CA GLN A 312 8.15 -18.66 -18.55
C GLN A 312 9.30 -17.91 -17.84
N THR A 313 10.37 -17.60 -18.56
CA THR A 313 11.48 -16.75 -18.07
C THR A 313 11.05 -15.33 -17.77
N ASP A 314 10.18 -14.76 -18.60
CA ASP A 314 9.66 -13.40 -18.44
C ASP A 314 8.71 -13.32 -17.23
N ILE A 315 7.85 -14.35 -17.08
CA ILE A 315 6.98 -14.50 -15.92
C ILE A 315 7.83 -14.57 -14.63
N ALA A 316 8.83 -15.45 -14.61
CA ALA A 316 9.71 -15.65 -13.46
C ALA A 316 10.42 -14.35 -13.05
N LYS A 317 10.95 -13.61 -14.03
CA LYS A 317 11.63 -12.33 -13.82
C LYS A 317 10.69 -11.25 -13.28
N HIS A 318 9.47 -11.17 -13.83
CA HIS A 318 8.48 -10.16 -13.41
C HIS A 318 7.98 -10.41 -11.99
N ILE A 319 7.63 -11.66 -11.68
CA ILE A 319 7.06 -12.04 -10.37
C ILE A 319 8.16 -12.19 -9.29
N GLY A 320 9.44 -12.20 -9.67
CA GLY A 320 10.54 -12.37 -8.73
C GLY A 320 10.68 -13.80 -8.18
N LYS A 321 10.19 -14.80 -8.94
CA LYS A 321 10.25 -16.23 -8.56
C LYS A 321 11.20 -16.99 -9.50
N SER A 322 11.60 -18.20 -9.07
CA SER A 322 12.43 -19.06 -9.92
C SER A 322 11.63 -19.61 -11.12
N GLU A 323 12.29 -19.87 -12.24
CA GLU A 323 11.66 -20.58 -13.37
C GLU A 323 11.07 -21.94 -12.96
N ARG A 324 11.71 -22.62 -12.00
CA ARG A 324 11.21 -23.89 -11.46
C ARG A 324 9.84 -23.71 -10.81
N THR A 325 9.62 -22.60 -10.08
CA THR A 325 8.34 -22.27 -9.50
C THR A 325 7.28 -22.05 -10.58
N ILE A 326 7.61 -21.28 -11.63
CA ILE A 326 6.69 -21.00 -12.75
C ILE A 326 6.36 -22.28 -13.51
N LYS A 327 7.35 -23.15 -13.73
CA LYS A 327 7.14 -24.47 -14.37
C LYS A 327 6.26 -25.41 -13.56
N ARG A 328 6.10 -25.18 -12.27
CA ARG A 328 5.15 -25.92 -11.40
C ARG A 328 3.76 -25.28 -11.43
N ILE A 329 3.68 -23.96 -11.37
CA ILE A 329 2.43 -23.20 -11.31
C ILE A 329 1.64 -23.31 -12.62
N THR A 330 2.27 -23.10 -13.78
CA THR A 330 1.55 -23.05 -15.05
C THR A 330 0.84 -24.34 -15.41
N PRO A 331 1.39 -25.57 -15.24
CA PRO A 331 0.64 -26.81 -15.45
C PRO A 331 -0.54 -26.98 -14.47
N SER A 332 -0.36 -26.62 -13.19
CA SER A 332 -1.43 -26.69 -12.19
C SER A 332 -2.61 -25.77 -12.57
N LEU A 333 -2.33 -24.57 -13.05
CA LEU A 333 -3.37 -23.65 -13.53
C LEU A 333 -4.10 -24.18 -14.77
N ILE A 334 -3.37 -24.86 -15.69
CA ILE A 334 -3.96 -25.48 -16.87
C ILE A 334 -4.87 -26.65 -16.46
N GLU A 335 -4.40 -27.53 -15.57
CA GLU A 335 -5.16 -28.67 -15.08
C GLU A 335 -6.48 -28.27 -14.42
N ARG A 336 -6.47 -27.13 -13.70
CA ARG A 336 -7.67 -26.56 -13.06
C ARG A 336 -8.52 -25.70 -14.01
N GLY A 337 -8.16 -25.60 -15.29
CA GLY A 337 -8.92 -24.85 -16.29
C GLY A 337 -8.87 -23.33 -16.15
N LEU A 338 -7.95 -22.79 -15.33
CA LEU A 338 -7.78 -21.35 -15.12
C LEU A 338 -6.89 -20.68 -16.18
N LEU A 339 -6.05 -21.48 -16.85
CA LEU A 339 -5.11 -21.06 -17.86
C LEU A 339 -5.12 -22.05 -19.04
N GLU A 340 -4.99 -21.54 -20.25
CA GLU A 340 -4.86 -22.36 -21.46
C GLU A 340 -3.68 -21.86 -22.30
N ARG A 341 -3.08 -22.74 -23.09
CA ARG A 341 -2.06 -22.37 -24.07
C ARG A 341 -2.52 -22.74 -25.47
N GLU A 342 -2.86 -21.74 -26.25
CA GLU A 342 -3.23 -21.87 -27.66
C GLU A 342 -1.98 -21.96 -28.56
N ASN A 343 -2.11 -22.56 -29.76
CA ASN A 343 -1.10 -22.62 -30.83
C ASN A 343 0.22 -23.34 -30.50
N GLY A 344 0.24 -24.22 -29.46
CA GLY A 344 1.35 -25.13 -29.16
C GLY A 344 2.55 -24.50 -28.43
N LYS A 345 3.65 -25.29 -28.28
CA LYS A 345 4.78 -24.93 -27.40
C LYS A 345 5.71 -23.85 -27.96
N ARG A 346 5.84 -23.68 -29.28
CA ARG A 346 6.82 -22.75 -29.89
C ARG A 346 6.28 -21.34 -30.13
N ASN A 347 5.02 -21.21 -30.58
CA ASN A 347 4.37 -19.93 -30.88
C ASN A 347 3.05 -19.79 -30.09
N GLY A 348 2.98 -20.41 -28.91
CA GLY A 348 1.75 -20.47 -28.15
C GLY A 348 1.49 -19.21 -27.33
N ARG A 349 0.21 -18.80 -27.35
CA ARG A 349 -0.32 -17.69 -26.57
C ARG A 349 -1.01 -18.23 -25.32
N TRP A 350 -0.87 -17.52 -24.22
CA TRP A 350 -1.57 -17.82 -22.97
C TRP A 350 -2.95 -17.17 -22.97
N VAL A 351 -3.96 -17.93 -22.56
CA VAL A 351 -5.34 -17.46 -22.41
C VAL A 351 -5.79 -17.71 -20.99
N VAL A 352 -6.06 -16.65 -20.25
CA VAL A 352 -6.60 -16.69 -18.89
C VAL A 352 -8.12 -16.90 -18.97
N LYS A 353 -8.63 -17.94 -18.32
CA LYS A 353 -10.03 -18.39 -18.41
C LYS A 353 -10.89 -17.97 -17.20
N CYS A 354 -10.31 -17.32 -16.21
CA CYS A 354 -11.03 -16.84 -15.02
C CYS A 354 -11.12 -15.32 -14.99
N ASP A 355 -12.14 -14.81 -14.32
CA ASP A 355 -12.29 -13.38 -14.06
C ASP A 355 -11.35 -12.95 -12.90
N ILE A 356 -10.32 -12.15 -13.26
CA ILE A 356 -9.31 -11.64 -12.33
C ILE A 356 -9.01 -10.17 -12.62
#